data_2049fd1474525c5e73faf42c6676817e
#
_entry.id   2049fd1474525c5e73faf42c6676817e
#
_cell.length_a   1.000
_cell.length_b   1.000
_cell.length_c   1.000
_cell.angle_alpha   90.00
_cell.angle_beta   90.00
_cell.angle_gamma   90.00
#
_symmetry.space_group_name_H-M   'P 1'
#
loop_
_entity.id
_entity.type
_entity.pdbx_description
1 polymer ?
#
loop_
_entity_poly.entity_id
_entity_poly.type
_entity_poly.pdbx_seq_one_letter_code
_entity_poly.pdbx_strand_id
1 'polypeptide(L)'
;MKKHKPISKRISKTCLLLIALLTIACQNNTLYHSYQPVQTTGWDKSDTLVYTLPQALPNQSYLYEIGIRHKDSYPYRDIWLTINQDTLHLYLADSIGNWIGHGIGDVRQSTFPFELSQQSTDSIREFRLTHIMRDQPLKGILNVGIKIEKSH
;
A
#
# COMPACT_ATOMS: atom_id res chain seq x y z
N MET A 1 48.26 -16.57 -45.26
CA MET A 1 47.71 -16.90 -43.90
C MET A 1 47.63 -15.60 -43.10
N LYS A 2 46.42 -15.01 -42.93
CA LYS A 2 46.22 -13.80 -42.11
C LYS A 2 45.89 -14.24 -40.68
N LYS A 3 46.76 -13.92 -39.71
CA LYS A 3 46.53 -14.17 -38.29
C LYS A 3 45.52 -13.16 -37.76
N HIS A 4 44.34 -13.62 -37.35
CA HIS A 4 43.41 -12.83 -36.59
C HIS A 4 43.98 -12.62 -35.16
N LYS A 5 44.23 -11.36 -34.79
CA LYS A 5 44.50 -10.96 -33.42
C LYS A 5 43.16 -10.96 -32.62
N PRO A 6 43.10 -11.62 -31.44
CA PRO A 6 41.92 -11.50 -30.60
C PRO A 6 41.87 -10.07 -30.00
N ILE A 7 40.71 -9.41 -30.18
CA ILE A 7 40.42 -8.13 -29.53
C ILE A 7 40.20 -8.40 -28.06
N SER A 8 41.23 -8.22 -27.26
CA SER A 8 41.09 -8.17 -25.81
C SER A 8 40.28 -6.96 -25.43
N LYS A 9 39.00 -7.18 -25.02
CA LYS A 9 38.14 -6.14 -24.44
C LYS A 9 38.72 -5.75 -23.09
N ARG A 10 39.58 -4.75 -23.03
CA ARG A 10 39.93 -4.05 -21.81
C ARG A 10 38.67 -3.30 -21.38
N ILE A 11 37.86 -3.91 -20.55
CA ILE A 11 36.79 -3.22 -19.83
C ILE A 11 37.51 -2.17 -18.99
N SER A 12 37.33 -0.89 -19.35
CA SER A 12 37.98 0.22 -18.66
C SER A 12 37.56 0.18 -17.18
N LYS A 13 38.53 0.34 -16.28
CA LYS A 13 38.27 0.41 -14.83
C LYS A 13 37.18 1.47 -14.49
N THR A 14 37.05 2.49 -15.33
CA THR A 14 35.99 3.49 -15.26
C THR A 14 34.59 2.91 -15.52
N CYS A 15 34.43 1.95 -16.45
CA CYS A 15 33.15 1.29 -16.70
C CYS A 15 32.74 0.38 -15.54
N LEU A 16 33.70 -0.30 -14.92
CA LEU A 16 33.46 -1.12 -13.73
C LEU A 16 33.04 -0.26 -12.52
N LEU A 17 33.67 0.93 -12.37
CA LEU A 17 33.35 1.88 -11.30
C LEU A 17 31.94 2.49 -11.51
N LEU A 18 31.54 2.79 -12.75
CA LEU A 18 30.20 3.29 -13.08
C LEU A 18 29.11 2.25 -12.81
N ILE A 19 29.37 0.98 -13.10
CA ILE A 19 28.43 -0.13 -12.82
C ILE A 19 28.31 -0.34 -11.31
N ALA A 20 29.38 -0.22 -10.54
CA ALA A 20 29.34 -0.33 -9.07
C ALA A 20 28.57 0.82 -8.40
N LEU A 21 28.56 2.04 -8.98
CA LEU A 21 27.76 3.16 -8.47
C LEU A 21 26.25 3.00 -8.72
N LEU A 22 25.84 2.24 -9.73
CA LEU A 22 24.42 2.04 -10.06
C LEU A 22 23.71 1.04 -9.14
N THR A 23 24.44 0.27 -8.32
CA THR A 23 23.85 -0.74 -7.42
C THR A 23 23.44 -0.21 -6.05
N ILE A 24 23.68 1.07 -5.73
CA ILE A 24 23.43 1.63 -4.39
C ILE A 24 22.01 2.23 -4.24
N ALA A 25 21.16 2.20 -5.25
CA ALA A 25 20.00 3.08 -5.35
C ALA A 25 18.63 2.44 -5.04
N CYS A 26 18.52 1.34 -4.31
CA CYS A 26 17.22 0.83 -3.86
C CYS A 26 17.26 0.36 -2.41
N GLN A 27 17.23 1.31 -1.47
CA GLN A 27 16.78 0.99 -0.11
C GLN A 27 15.26 0.89 -0.15
N ASN A 28 14.75 -0.34 -0.14
CA ASN A 28 13.32 -0.59 -0.05
C ASN A 28 12.91 -0.42 1.43
N ASN A 29 12.39 0.77 1.78
CA ASN A 29 11.97 1.09 3.15
C ASN A 29 10.65 0.42 3.54
N THR A 30 10.01 -0.27 2.59
CA THR A 30 8.74 -0.93 2.80
C THR A 30 8.92 -2.18 3.65
N LEU A 31 8.30 -2.21 4.82
CA LEU A 31 8.31 -3.34 5.75
C LEU A 31 7.16 -4.31 5.49
N TYR A 32 6.03 -3.76 5.08
CA TYR A 32 4.82 -4.51 4.81
C TYR A 32 4.00 -3.83 3.72
N HIS A 33 3.46 -4.61 2.81
CA HIS A 33 2.52 -4.13 1.80
C HIS A 33 1.64 -5.29 1.35
N SER A 34 0.35 -5.22 1.67
CA SER A 34 -0.60 -6.26 1.32
C SER A 34 -1.97 -5.68 1.04
N TYR A 35 -2.65 -6.23 0.02
CA TYR A 35 -4.06 -5.98 -0.28
C TYR A 35 -4.86 -7.25 -0.06
N GLN A 36 -6.02 -7.10 0.60
CA GLN A 36 -6.99 -8.18 0.75
C GLN A 36 -8.25 -7.86 -0.05
N PRO A 37 -8.82 -8.84 -0.77
CA PRO A 37 -10.08 -8.69 -1.45
C PRO A 37 -11.23 -8.70 -0.43
N VAL A 38 -12.28 -7.95 -0.72
CA VAL A 38 -13.58 -8.11 -0.07
C VAL A 38 -14.47 -9.01 -0.91
N GLN A 39 -15.55 -9.53 -0.32
CA GLN A 39 -16.46 -10.40 -1.05
C GLN A 39 -17.11 -9.69 -2.23
N THR A 40 -17.30 -10.40 -3.34
CA THR A 40 -17.88 -9.83 -4.57
C THR A 40 -19.33 -9.38 -4.40
N THR A 41 -20.05 -9.94 -3.43
CA THR A 41 -21.40 -9.56 -3.03
C THR A 41 -21.48 -8.25 -2.28
N GLY A 42 -20.33 -7.76 -1.80
CA GLY A 42 -20.13 -6.57 -0.99
C GLY A 42 -19.41 -6.90 0.32
N TRP A 43 -18.85 -5.88 0.92
CA TRP A 43 -18.14 -5.99 2.21
C TRP A 43 -19.13 -5.92 3.37
N ASP A 44 -19.22 -6.97 4.17
CA ASP A 44 -20.04 -6.99 5.37
C ASP A 44 -19.26 -6.39 6.56
N LYS A 45 -19.97 -5.73 7.48
CA LYS A 45 -19.35 -5.17 8.70
C LYS A 45 -18.73 -6.24 9.60
N SER A 46 -19.26 -7.45 9.54
CA SER A 46 -18.73 -8.60 10.27
C SER A 46 -17.44 -9.15 9.66
N ASP A 47 -17.18 -8.85 8.38
CA ASP A 47 -15.99 -9.30 7.67
C ASP A 47 -14.80 -8.40 8.00
N THR A 48 -14.10 -8.74 9.06
CA THR A 48 -12.88 -8.04 9.45
C THR A 48 -11.71 -8.49 8.60
N LEU A 49 -11.07 -7.55 7.90
CA LEU A 49 -9.81 -7.81 7.21
C LEU A 49 -8.67 -7.80 8.22
N VAL A 50 -7.89 -8.87 8.26
CA VAL A 50 -6.81 -9.06 9.23
C VAL A 50 -5.47 -9.09 8.52
N TYR A 51 -4.59 -8.15 8.81
CA TYR A 51 -3.25 -8.03 8.24
C TYR A 51 -2.21 -8.42 9.28
N THR A 52 -1.72 -9.65 9.21
CA THR A 52 -0.71 -10.16 10.13
C THR A 52 0.69 -9.84 9.61
N LEU A 53 1.49 -9.19 10.42
CA LEU A 53 2.86 -8.84 10.11
C LEU A 53 3.78 -10.05 10.28
N PRO A 54 4.79 -10.24 9.40
CA PRO A 54 5.76 -11.33 9.53
C PRO A 54 6.50 -11.30 10.87
N GLN A 55 6.72 -10.10 11.39
CA GLN A 55 7.32 -9.85 12.71
C GLN A 55 6.66 -8.64 13.35
N ALA A 56 6.70 -8.59 14.66
CA ALA A 56 6.21 -7.43 15.40
C ALA A 56 7.01 -6.17 15.03
N LEU A 57 6.31 -5.03 14.88
CA LEU A 57 6.98 -3.76 14.65
C LEU A 57 7.66 -3.31 15.95
N PRO A 58 8.97 -3.04 15.95
CA PRO A 58 9.64 -2.38 17.06
C PRO A 58 9.01 -1.02 17.37
N ASN A 59 9.19 -0.54 18.60
CA ASN A 59 8.71 0.78 19.00
C ASN A 59 9.57 1.89 18.37
N GLN A 60 9.21 2.32 17.17
CA GLN A 60 9.83 3.41 16.42
C GLN A 60 8.77 4.04 15.50
N SER A 61 9.13 5.15 14.84
CA SER A 61 8.22 5.84 13.93
C SER A 61 8.08 5.10 12.58
N TYR A 62 6.85 4.99 12.12
CA TYR A 62 6.51 4.40 10.82
C TYR A 62 5.58 5.32 10.05
N LEU A 63 5.63 5.21 8.74
CA LEU A 63 4.64 5.77 7.83
C LEU A 63 3.65 4.69 7.48
N TYR A 64 2.38 4.95 7.76
CA TYR A 64 1.28 4.05 7.45
C TYR A 64 0.46 4.60 6.30
N GLU A 65 0.12 3.74 5.35
CA GLU A 65 -0.77 4.07 4.24
C GLU A 65 -1.86 3.01 4.13
N ILE A 66 -3.10 3.47 3.90
CA ILE A 66 -4.22 2.61 3.55
C ILE A 66 -4.56 2.81 2.09
N GLY A 67 -4.67 1.71 1.34
CA GLY A 67 -5.04 1.71 -0.06
C GLY A 67 -6.46 1.19 -0.25
N ILE A 68 -7.27 1.89 -1.03
CA ILE A 68 -8.64 1.50 -1.37
C ILE A 68 -8.74 1.29 -2.87
N ARG A 69 -9.22 0.11 -3.28
CA ARG A 69 -9.65 -0.16 -4.66
C ARG A 69 -11.16 -0.27 -4.67
N HIS A 70 -11.79 0.53 -5.51
CA HIS A 70 -13.25 0.55 -5.67
C HIS A 70 -13.66 0.67 -7.12
N LYS A 71 -14.91 0.33 -7.42
CA LYS A 71 -15.54 0.55 -8.73
C LYS A 71 -16.04 1.98 -8.85
N ASP A 72 -16.19 2.47 -10.09
CA ASP A 72 -16.87 3.74 -10.37
C ASP A 72 -18.34 3.72 -9.88
N SER A 73 -18.93 2.52 -9.74
CA SER A 73 -20.27 2.32 -9.18
C SER A 73 -20.35 2.35 -7.65
N TYR A 74 -19.26 2.63 -6.94
CA TYR A 74 -19.27 2.83 -5.49
C TYR A 74 -20.19 4.02 -5.17
N PRO A 75 -21.20 3.89 -4.27
CA PRO A 75 -22.26 4.87 -4.15
C PRO A 75 -21.91 6.10 -3.31
N TYR A 76 -20.75 6.15 -2.66
CA TYR A 76 -20.34 7.22 -1.77
C TYR A 76 -19.07 7.89 -2.25
N ARG A 77 -18.88 9.16 -1.84
CA ARG A 77 -17.66 9.93 -2.12
C ARG A 77 -16.55 9.71 -1.11
N ASP A 78 -16.88 9.03 -0.01
CA ASP A 78 -16.00 8.78 1.13
C ASP A 78 -16.20 7.37 1.66
N ILE A 79 -15.33 6.96 2.55
CA ILE A 79 -15.46 5.72 3.30
C ILE A 79 -15.01 5.93 4.74
N TRP A 80 -15.79 5.40 5.66
CA TRP A 80 -15.46 5.34 7.08
C TRP A 80 -15.04 3.94 7.45
N LEU A 81 -13.86 3.84 8.07
CA LEU A 81 -13.24 2.57 8.47
C LEU A 81 -12.84 2.63 9.92
N THR A 82 -12.74 1.47 10.56
CA THR A 82 -11.96 1.32 11.79
C THR A 82 -10.71 0.51 11.50
N ILE A 83 -9.62 0.88 12.13
CA ILE A 83 -8.37 0.12 12.13
C ILE A 83 -7.90 -0.04 13.57
N ASN A 84 -7.92 -1.28 14.07
CA ASN A 84 -7.78 -1.56 15.50
C ASN A 84 -8.82 -0.77 16.32
N GLN A 85 -8.38 0.28 17.04
CA GLN A 85 -9.23 1.16 17.86
C GLN A 85 -9.44 2.54 17.23
N ASP A 86 -8.75 2.85 16.12
CA ASP A 86 -8.81 4.13 15.45
C ASP A 86 -9.89 4.16 14.39
N THR A 87 -10.47 5.34 14.17
CA THR A 87 -11.43 5.60 13.09
C THR A 87 -10.79 6.45 12.01
N LEU A 88 -10.92 6.03 10.76
CA LEU A 88 -10.43 6.73 9.60
C LEU A 88 -11.59 7.20 8.73
N HIS A 89 -11.56 8.46 8.31
CA HIS A 89 -12.46 9.02 7.32
C HIS A 89 -11.67 9.38 6.07
N LEU A 90 -11.94 8.71 4.96
CA LEU A 90 -11.19 8.83 3.71
C LEU A 90 -12.11 9.34 2.60
N TYR A 91 -11.71 10.43 1.94
CA TYR A 91 -12.42 10.93 0.77
C TYR A 91 -11.89 10.25 -0.49
N LEU A 92 -12.75 9.49 -1.16
CA LEU A 92 -12.45 8.80 -2.42
C LEU A 92 -12.73 9.66 -3.65
N ALA A 93 -13.51 10.72 -3.50
CA ALA A 93 -13.80 11.71 -4.53
C ALA A 93 -13.57 13.14 -4.02
N ASP A 94 -13.29 14.05 -4.94
CA ASP A 94 -13.15 15.48 -4.67
C ASP A 94 -14.51 16.15 -4.39
N SER A 95 -14.49 17.48 -4.18
CA SER A 95 -15.70 18.27 -3.86
C SER A 95 -16.72 18.31 -5.00
N ILE A 96 -16.29 18.11 -6.24
CA ILE A 96 -17.17 18.11 -7.44
C ILE A 96 -17.53 16.69 -7.90
N GLY A 97 -17.05 15.64 -7.20
CA GLY A 97 -17.44 14.25 -7.44
C GLY A 97 -16.51 13.45 -8.34
N ASN A 98 -15.35 13.98 -8.71
CA ASN A 98 -14.35 13.20 -9.44
C ASN A 98 -13.62 12.26 -8.49
N TRP A 99 -13.44 11.00 -8.92
CA TRP A 99 -12.65 10.04 -8.16
C TRP A 99 -11.20 10.47 -8.02
N ILE A 100 -10.70 10.39 -6.79
CA ILE A 100 -9.28 10.60 -6.48
C ILE A 100 -8.51 9.32 -6.81
N GLY A 101 -7.25 9.48 -7.26
CA GLY A 101 -6.37 8.35 -7.55
C GLY A 101 -6.36 7.95 -9.02
N HIS A 102 -5.81 6.78 -9.27
CA HIS A 102 -5.58 6.27 -10.62
C HIS A 102 -6.38 4.98 -10.84
N GLY A 103 -6.70 4.69 -12.12
CA GLY A 103 -7.44 3.48 -12.42
C GLY A 103 -7.41 3.09 -13.89
N ILE A 104 -7.89 1.87 -14.15
CA ILE A 104 -8.07 1.32 -15.49
C ILE A 104 -9.52 0.81 -15.56
N GLY A 105 -10.22 1.20 -16.61
CA GLY A 105 -11.64 0.86 -16.79
C GLY A 105 -12.49 1.50 -15.70
N ASP A 106 -13.31 0.69 -15.02
CA ASP A 106 -14.22 1.09 -13.95
C ASP A 106 -13.63 0.94 -12.53
N VAL A 107 -12.33 0.65 -12.42
CA VAL A 107 -11.65 0.47 -11.14
C VAL A 107 -10.77 1.66 -10.82
N ARG A 108 -10.89 2.20 -9.62
CA ARG A 108 -10.06 3.27 -9.06
C ARG A 108 -9.27 2.76 -7.87
N GLN A 109 -8.05 3.24 -7.73
CA GLN A 109 -7.19 2.99 -6.59
C GLN A 109 -6.69 4.31 -6.01
N SER A 110 -6.88 4.48 -4.72
CA SER A 110 -6.38 5.63 -3.95
C SER A 110 -5.60 5.14 -2.74
N THR A 111 -4.64 5.92 -2.32
CA THR A 111 -3.80 5.64 -1.15
C THR A 111 -3.80 6.86 -0.23
N PHE A 112 -3.94 6.63 1.06
CA PHE A 112 -4.09 7.68 2.07
C PHE A 112 -3.13 7.41 3.23
N PRO A 113 -2.32 8.39 3.65
CA PRO A 113 -1.58 8.27 4.90
C PRO A 113 -2.53 8.27 6.09
N PHE A 114 -2.17 7.56 7.15
CA PHE A 114 -2.88 7.61 8.43
C PHE A 114 -1.91 7.49 9.60
N GLU A 115 -2.39 7.91 10.77
CA GLU A 115 -1.67 7.81 12.04
C GLU A 115 -2.48 6.96 13.01
N LEU A 116 -1.79 6.22 13.88
CA LEU A 116 -2.41 5.49 14.98
C LEU A 116 -2.39 6.35 16.23
N SER A 117 -3.53 6.50 16.90
CA SER A 117 -3.69 7.34 18.10
C SER A 117 -2.92 6.82 19.30
N GLN A 118 -2.70 5.52 19.38
CA GLN A 118 -1.85 4.88 20.37
C GLN A 118 -0.78 4.04 19.68
N GLN A 119 0.45 4.52 19.71
CA GLN A 119 1.59 3.61 19.65
C GLN A 119 1.65 2.93 21.01
N SER A 120 0.96 1.78 21.12
CA SER A 120 1.11 0.97 22.32
C SER A 120 2.58 0.61 22.48
N THR A 121 3.09 0.62 23.70
CA THR A 121 4.43 0.14 24.03
C THR A 121 4.63 -1.32 23.63
N ASP A 122 3.56 -2.04 23.32
CA ASP A 122 3.57 -3.40 22.79
C ASP A 122 3.73 -3.37 21.27
N SER A 123 4.62 -4.21 20.80
CA SER A 123 4.90 -4.35 19.36
C SER A 123 3.64 -4.75 18.59
N ILE A 124 3.26 -3.94 17.57
CA ILE A 124 2.12 -4.24 16.71
C ILE A 124 2.45 -5.48 15.87
N ARG A 125 1.56 -6.48 15.91
CA ARG A 125 1.66 -7.71 15.11
C ARG A 125 0.55 -7.85 14.07
N GLU A 126 -0.55 -7.13 14.27
CA GLU A 126 -1.77 -7.33 13.51
C GLU A 126 -2.55 -6.02 13.36
N PHE A 127 -3.10 -5.79 12.19
CA PHE A 127 -4.09 -4.75 11.95
C PHE A 127 -5.42 -5.42 11.61
N ARG A 128 -6.46 -5.01 12.31
CA ARG A 128 -7.85 -5.45 12.09
C ARG A 128 -8.64 -4.28 11.56
N LEU A 129 -9.23 -4.45 10.39
CA LEU A 129 -9.88 -3.37 9.66
C LEU A 129 -11.28 -3.78 9.22
N THR A 130 -12.26 -2.91 9.46
CA THR A 130 -13.63 -3.06 8.97
C THR A 130 -14.22 -1.70 8.61
N HIS A 131 -15.32 -1.69 7.82
CA HIS A 131 -16.04 -0.46 7.53
C HIS A 131 -17.15 -0.20 8.56
N ILE A 132 -17.47 1.10 8.75
CA ILE A 132 -18.58 1.55 9.59
C ILE A 132 -19.61 2.37 8.80
N MET A 133 -19.63 2.16 7.47
CA MET A 133 -20.64 2.76 6.58
C MET A 133 -22.04 2.25 6.93
N ARG A 134 -23.08 3.00 6.49
CA ARG A 134 -24.48 2.62 6.76
C ARG A 134 -24.87 1.31 6.06
N ASP A 135 -24.48 1.16 4.80
CA ASP A 135 -24.88 0.03 3.97
C ASP A 135 -24.24 -1.29 4.42
N GLN A 136 -25.02 -2.36 4.32
CA GLN A 136 -24.60 -3.70 4.66
C GLN A 136 -25.28 -4.72 3.75
N PRO A 137 -24.56 -5.41 2.86
CA PRO A 137 -23.12 -5.25 2.59
C PRO A 137 -22.79 -3.97 1.81
N LEU A 138 -21.61 -3.41 2.04
CA LEU A 138 -21.09 -2.26 1.32
C LEU A 138 -20.60 -2.70 -0.07
N LYS A 139 -21.31 -2.27 -1.12
CA LYS A 139 -20.99 -2.64 -2.50
C LYS A 139 -19.98 -1.67 -3.12
N GLY A 140 -19.23 -2.16 -4.11
CA GLY A 140 -18.32 -1.34 -4.91
C GLY A 140 -16.89 -1.24 -4.39
N ILE A 141 -16.60 -1.64 -3.16
CA ILE A 141 -15.23 -1.84 -2.69
C ILE A 141 -14.74 -3.20 -3.18
N LEU A 142 -13.51 -3.25 -3.69
CA LEU A 142 -12.89 -4.47 -4.24
C LEU A 142 -11.79 -5.01 -3.35
N ASN A 143 -10.87 -4.13 -2.96
CA ASN A 143 -9.73 -4.48 -2.12
C ASN A 143 -9.42 -3.34 -1.17
N VAL A 144 -8.90 -3.71 -0.02
CA VAL A 144 -8.28 -2.77 0.92
C VAL A 144 -6.85 -3.22 1.15
N GLY A 145 -5.93 -2.28 1.28
CA GLY A 145 -4.51 -2.56 1.47
C GLY A 145 -3.92 -1.77 2.64
N ILE A 146 -2.89 -2.33 3.23
CA ILE A 146 -2.03 -1.63 4.21
C ILE A 146 -0.60 -1.66 3.71
N LYS A 147 0.06 -0.51 3.76
CA LYS A 147 1.49 -0.35 3.51
C LYS A 147 2.13 0.29 4.74
N ILE A 148 3.30 -0.22 5.12
CA ILE A 148 4.07 0.28 6.26
C ILE A 148 5.51 0.48 5.80
N GLU A 149 6.02 1.67 6.05
CA GLU A 149 7.39 2.05 5.73
C GLU A 149 8.10 2.57 6.99
N LYS A 150 9.43 2.44 7.01
CA LYS A 150 10.22 3.12 8.06
C LYS A 150 10.18 4.62 7.83
N SER A 151 9.90 5.37 8.89
CA SER A 151 10.14 6.80 8.89
C SER A 151 11.65 7.08 8.97
N HIS A 152 12.11 8.03 8.20
CA HIS A 152 13.51 8.50 8.24
C HIS A 152 13.74 9.47 9.39
#